data_761443f4c1fbeff0f765b074e5f4a7b8
#
_entry.id   761443f4c1fbeff0f765b074e5f4a7b8
#
_cell.length_a   1.000
_cell.length_b   1.000
_cell.length_c   1.000
_cell.angle_alpha   90.00
_cell.angle_beta   90.00
_cell.angle_gamma   90.00
#
_symmetry.space_group_name_H-M   'P 1'
#
loop_
_entity.id
_entity.type
_entity.pdbx_description
1 polymer ?
#
loop_
_entity_poly.entity_id
_entity_poly.type
_entity_poly.pdbx_seq_one_letter_code
_entity_poly.pdbx_strand_id
1 'polypeptide(L)'
;MDNNFSAQVKEIISFSREEALRLGNDFIGTEHLLLGLIREGDNTAVRILKSFNVDLYELRKEVELAVKDKTGKNIANINSLPLTKQAEKVIRVTVLEAKALKSPTVETEHLMLSILKNKENIATQILNQFDVDYDLFRNELGVVKSNDTRSEYAEENDDDFDDEKKYAASKARPAGNTKSKTPVLDNFGRDITRLAEMNSLDPIVGREEEIERVSQILSRRKKNNPILIGEPGVGKTAIVEGLALRIVQRKVSRVLFDKRVISLDLAALVAGTKYRGQFEERMKAIMNELEKNRDVILFIDEIHTIVGAGGASGSLDASNIFKPALARGELQCIGASTLDEYRMYIEKDGALDRRFQKVMIDPPSVDETIQILENIKSKYEDYHNVTYSDDAIQACVKLSDRYMTDRLLPDKAIDVLD
;
A
#
# COMPACT_ATOMS: atom_id res chain seq x y z
N MET A 1 -9.68 2.25 -37.97
CA MET A 1 -8.70 2.21 -36.89
C MET A 1 -9.26 1.29 -35.80
N ASP A 2 -8.87 0.24 -35.51
CA ASP A 2 -8.12 -0.94 -35.87
C ASP A 2 -8.51 -2.01 -34.82
N ASN A 3 -8.86 -3.18 -35.28
CA ASN A 3 -9.39 -4.29 -34.48
C ASN A 3 -8.42 -4.83 -33.42
N ASN A 4 -7.22 -4.23 -33.23
CA ASN A 4 -6.18 -4.75 -32.35
C ASN A 4 -6.00 -4.00 -31.00
N PHE A 5 -6.72 -2.91 -30.77
CA PHE A 5 -6.65 -2.21 -29.48
C PHE A 5 -7.58 -2.88 -28.45
N SER A 6 -7.08 -3.10 -27.23
CA SER A 6 -7.90 -3.59 -26.12
C SER A 6 -9.05 -2.62 -25.77
N ALA A 7 -10.01 -3.09 -25.01
CA ALA A 7 -11.11 -2.25 -24.56
C ALA A 7 -10.61 -1.09 -23.71
N GLN A 8 -9.62 -1.35 -22.83
CA GLN A 8 -9.01 -0.33 -21.97
C GLN A 8 -8.30 0.77 -22.77
N VAL A 9 -7.53 0.41 -23.81
CA VAL A 9 -6.84 1.44 -24.64
C VAL A 9 -7.85 2.32 -25.38
N LYS A 10 -8.96 1.76 -25.85
CA LYS A 10 -10.03 2.54 -26.48
C LYS A 10 -10.69 3.50 -25.49
N GLU A 11 -10.89 3.08 -24.26
CA GLU A 11 -11.43 3.89 -23.17
C GLU A 11 -10.46 5.02 -22.79
N ILE A 12 -9.17 4.73 -22.69
CA ILE A 12 -8.12 5.73 -22.43
C ILE A 12 -8.12 6.81 -23.51
N ILE A 13 -8.27 6.45 -24.79
CA ILE A 13 -8.38 7.42 -25.88
C ILE A 13 -9.64 8.30 -25.73
N SER A 14 -10.75 7.73 -25.25
CA SER A 14 -11.95 8.49 -24.94
C SER A 14 -11.72 9.47 -23.79
N PHE A 15 -11.13 9.00 -22.69
CA PHE A 15 -10.77 9.86 -21.55
C PHE A 15 -9.77 10.96 -21.94
N SER A 16 -8.84 10.67 -22.84
CA SER A 16 -7.89 11.67 -23.35
C SER A 16 -8.59 12.83 -24.06
N ARG A 17 -9.70 12.57 -24.77
CA ARG A 17 -10.53 13.62 -25.38
C ARG A 17 -11.23 14.46 -24.34
N GLU A 18 -11.81 13.81 -23.33
CA GLU A 18 -12.49 14.51 -22.24
C GLU A 18 -11.52 15.40 -21.43
N GLU A 19 -10.31 14.90 -21.17
CA GLU A 19 -9.27 15.66 -20.48
C GLU A 19 -8.79 16.87 -21.31
N ALA A 20 -8.63 16.71 -22.63
CA ALA A 20 -8.29 17.81 -23.52
C ALA A 20 -9.36 18.93 -23.49
N LEU A 21 -10.64 18.55 -23.52
CA LEU A 21 -11.75 19.49 -23.40
C LEU A 21 -11.80 20.16 -22.02
N ARG A 22 -11.60 19.39 -20.96
CA ARG A 22 -11.58 19.92 -19.58
C ARG A 22 -10.49 20.98 -19.40
N LEU A 23 -9.33 20.79 -20.06
CA LEU A 23 -8.21 21.71 -20.00
C LEU A 23 -8.30 22.87 -21.01
N GLY A 24 -9.34 22.89 -21.86
CA GLY A 24 -9.59 23.96 -22.83
C GLY A 24 -8.77 23.85 -24.12
N ASN A 25 -8.23 22.68 -24.44
CA ASN A 25 -7.41 22.42 -25.60
C ASN A 25 -8.28 21.98 -26.78
N ASP A 26 -7.93 22.42 -28.01
CA ASP A 26 -8.62 22.11 -29.26
C ASP A 26 -7.98 20.95 -30.03
N PHE A 27 -7.05 20.22 -29.38
CA PHE A 27 -6.34 19.04 -29.90
C PHE A 27 -6.03 18.04 -28.79
N ILE A 28 -5.77 16.79 -29.16
CA ILE A 28 -5.33 15.74 -28.24
C ILE A 28 -3.81 15.53 -28.41
N GLY A 29 -3.03 15.88 -27.40
CA GLY A 29 -1.59 15.67 -27.34
C GLY A 29 -1.21 14.40 -26.56
N THR A 30 0.10 14.15 -26.44
CA THR A 30 0.67 13.03 -25.69
C THR A 30 0.39 13.15 -24.19
N GLU A 31 0.34 14.36 -23.69
CA GLU A 31 -0.03 14.73 -22.32
C GLU A 31 -1.47 14.32 -21.98
N HIS A 32 -2.39 14.50 -22.92
CA HIS A 32 -3.78 14.06 -22.74
C HIS A 32 -3.91 12.53 -22.77
N LEU A 33 -3.06 11.83 -23.55
CA LEU A 33 -2.99 10.37 -23.51
C LEU A 33 -2.49 9.88 -22.16
N LEU A 34 -1.51 10.56 -21.55
CA LEU A 34 -1.02 10.24 -20.21
C LEU A 34 -2.09 10.51 -19.14
N LEU A 35 -2.82 11.63 -19.24
CA LEU A 35 -3.95 11.91 -18.34
C LEU A 35 -5.06 10.87 -18.46
N GLY A 36 -5.37 10.42 -19.68
CA GLY A 36 -6.33 9.34 -19.91
C GLY A 36 -5.89 8.02 -19.27
N LEU A 37 -4.60 7.67 -19.33
CA LEU A 37 -4.02 6.50 -18.67
C LEU A 37 -4.15 6.57 -17.13
N ILE A 38 -3.82 7.75 -16.56
CA ILE A 38 -3.91 7.98 -15.11
C ILE A 38 -5.39 7.93 -14.66
N ARG A 39 -6.30 8.47 -15.45
CA ARG A 39 -7.73 8.54 -15.12
C ARG A 39 -8.41 7.17 -15.12
N GLU A 40 -8.06 6.30 -16.04
CA GLU A 40 -8.57 4.92 -16.07
C GLU A 40 -8.16 4.16 -14.80
N GLY A 41 -6.91 4.32 -14.35
CA GLY A 41 -6.45 4.00 -13.00
C GLY A 41 -6.20 2.52 -12.68
N ASP A 42 -6.88 1.59 -13.33
CA ASP A 42 -6.73 0.13 -13.12
C ASP A 42 -6.10 -0.56 -14.33
N ASN A 43 -4.91 -0.11 -14.73
CA ASN A 43 -4.19 -0.66 -15.86
C ASN A 43 -2.74 -0.99 -15.53
N THR A 44 -2.14 -1.83 -16.37
CA THR A 44 -0.75 -2.29 -16.20
C THR A 44 0.25 -1.13 -16.18
N ALA A 45 0.03 -0.09 -17.00
CA ALA A 45 0.91 1.06 -17.04
C ALA A 45 0.89 1.84 -15.70
N VAL A 46 -0.28 2.05 -15.13
CA VAL A 46 -0.45 2.71 -13.83
C VAL A 46 0.11 1.85 -12.69
N ARG A 47 -0.07 0.53 -12.74
CA ARG A 47 0.55 -0.38 -11.75
C ARG A 47 2.08 -0.27 -11.76
N ILE A 48 2.69 -0.19 -12.93
CA ILE A 48 4.15 -0.01 -13.05
C ILE A 48 4.58 1.39 -12.56
N LEU A 49 3.82 2.45 -12.84
CA LEU A 49 4.12 3.77 -12.27
C LEU A 49 4.08 3.77 -10.73
N LYS A 50 3.09 3.07 -10.15
CA LYS A 50 3.01 2.89 -8.68
C LYS A 50 4.18 2.07 -8.12
N SER A 51 4.69 1.06 -8.86
CA SER A 51 5.87 0.30 -8.42
C SER A 51 7.15 1.15 -8.38
N PHE A 52 7.21 2.23 -9.15
CA PHE A 52 8.27 3.24 -9.06
C PHE A 52 8.04 4.31 -7.99
N ASN A 53 7.01 4.13 -7.13
CA ASN A 53 6.61 5.12 -6.12
C ASN A 53 6.24 6.50 -6.71
N VAL A 54 5.75 6.55 -7.94
CA VAL A 54 5.26 7.79 -8.56
C VAL A 54 3.91 8.15 -7.93
N ASP A 55 3.84 9.33 -7.34
CA ASP A 55 2.57 9.89 -6.89
C ASP A 55 1.75 10.32 -8.11
N LEU A 56 0.68 9.57 -8.37
CA LEU A 56 -0.19 9.81 -9.54
C LEU A 56 -0.93 11.15 -9.45
N TYR A 57 -1.18 11.65 -8.24
CA TYR A 57 -1.82 12.94 -8.06
C TYR A 57 -0.87 14.08 -8.42
N GLU A 58 0.37 14.02 -7.95
CA GLU A 58 1.41 15.00 -8.32
C GLU A 58 1.73 14.92 -9.82
N LEU A 59 1.90 13.71 -10.36
CA LEU A 59 2.12 13.52 -11.80
C LEU A 59 0.98 14.15 -12.61
N ARG A 60 -0.28 13.89 -12.25
CA ARG A 60 -1.44 14.49 -12.89
C ARG A 60 -1.39 16.01 -12.81
N LYS A 61 -1.10 16.58 -11.64
CA LYS A 61 -1.03 18.02 -11.40
C LYS A 61 0.06 18.68 -12.27
N GLU A 62 1.24 18.09 -12.36
CA GLU A 62 2.33 18.58 -13.20
C GLU A 62 1.96 18.56 -14.69
N VAL A 63 1.31 17.48 -15.16
CA VAL A 63 0.81 17.40 -16.55
C VAL A 63 -0.26 18.47 -16.79
N GLU A 64 -1.20 18.66 -15.88
CA GLU A 64 -2.24 19.71 -16.00
C GLU A 64 -1.65 21.12 -16.01
N LEU A 65 -0.64 21.40 -15.20
CA LEU A 65 0.06 22.69 -15.17
C LEU A 65 0.81 22.99 -16.47
N ALA A 66 1.43 21.97 -17.06
CA ALA A 66 2.18 22.12 -18.31
C ALA A 66 1.27 22.37 -19.53
N VAL A 67 0.00 21.98 -19.46
CA VAL A 67 -0.92 21.93 -20.61
C VAL A 67 -2.04 22.95 -20.52
N LYS A 68 -2.31 23.52 -19.33
CA LYS A 68 -3.42 24.46 -19.10
C LYS A 68 -3.29 25.71 -19.96
N ASP A 69 -4.05 25.74 -21.04
CA ASP A 69 -4.09 26.92 -21.92
C ASP A 69 -4.88 28.05 -21.27
N LYS A 70 -4.27 29.26 -21.22
CA LYS A 70 -4.86 30.47 -20.59
C LYS A 70 -5.94 31.13 -21.44
N THR A 71 -6.15 30.67 -22.68
CA THR A 71 -7.13 31.18 -23.61
C THR A 71 -8.36 30.28 -23.68
N GLY A 72 -9.30 30.47 -22.77
CA GLY A 72 -10.55 29.72 -22.72
C GLY A 72 -11.37 29.85 -24.00
N LYS A 73 -11.12 28.99 -24.99
CA LYS A 73 -11.95 28.84 -26.18
C LYS A 73 -13.08 27.86 -25.88
N ASN A 74 -14.31 28.28 -26.08
CA ASN A 74 -15.49 27.41 -26.06
C ASN A 74 -15.44 26.44 -27.26
N ILE A 75 -15.14 25.19 -27.01
CA ILE A 75 -15.10 24.14 -28.04
C ILE A 75 -16.48 23.48 -28.15
N ALA A 76 -17.10 23.57 -29.31
CA ALA A 76 -18.50 23.19 -29.50
C ALA A 76 -18.76 21.69 -29.79
N ASN A 77 -17.75 20.84 -30.04
CA ASN A 77 -17.96 19.42 -30.42
C ASN A 77 -16.89 18.46 -29.92
N ILE A 78 -17.32 17.54 -29.05
CA ILE A 78 -16.51 16.51 -28.41
C ILE A 78 -15.92 15.49 -29.42
N ASN A 79 -16.63 15.21 -30.49
CA ASN A 79 -16.28 14.13 -31.45
C ASN A 79 -15.28 14.54 -32.54
N SER A 80 -14.85 15.80 -32.58
CA SER A 80 -14.05 16.35 -33.68
C SER A 80 -12.65 16.84 -33.29
N LEU A 81 -12.17 16.55 -32.05
CA LEU A 81 -10.83 16.97 -31.61
C LEU A 81 -9.75 16.22 -32.41
N PRO A 82 -8.88 16.91 -33.17
CA PRO A 82 -7.80 16.28 -33.90
C PRO A 82 -6.67 15.84 -32.95
N LEU A 83 -5.97 14.79 -33.31
CA LEU A 83 -4.73 14.39 -32.67
C LEU A 83 -3.57 15.30 -33.14
N THR A 84 -2.66 15.64 -32.24
CA THR A 84 -1.38 16.23 -32.66
C THR A 84 -0.56 15.23 -33.45
N LYS A 85 0.35 15.71 -34.30
CA LYS A 85 1.28 14.85 -35.06
C LYS A 85 2.09 13.92 -34.14
N GLN A 86 2.42 14.40 -32.91
CA GLN A 86 3.13 13.59 -31.92
C GLN A 86 2.22 12.51 -31.33
N ALA A 87 0.98 12.81 -30.98
CA ALA A 87 0.02 11.83 -30.48
C ALA A 87 -0.33 10.76 -31.54
N GLU A 88 -0.50 11.16 -32.81
CA GLU A 88 -0.66 10.20 -33.91
C GLU A 88 0.54 9.26 -34.06
N LYS A 89 1.76 9.80 -33.96
CA LYS A 89 3.00 9.01 -33.99
C LYS A 89 3.05 8.02 -32.85
N VAL A 90 2.70 8.46 -31.61
CA VAL A 90 2.62 7.59 -30.42
C VAL A 90 1.65 6.45 -30.67
N ILE A 91 0.43 6.70 -31.13
CA ILE A 91 -0.58 5.65 -31.41
C ILE A 91 -0.07 4.65 -32.48
N ARG A 92 0.62 5.11 -33.51
CA ARG A 92 1.22 4.23 -34.55
C ARG A 92 2.36 3.38 -33.96
N VAL A 93 3.23 3.98 -33.14
CA VAL A 93 4.35 3.28 -32.49
C VAL A 93 3.85 2.27 -31.47
N THR A 94 2.70 2.52 -30.81
CA THR A 94 2.10 1.58 -29.85
C THR A 94 1.85 0.20 -30.49
N VAL A 95 1.41 0.16 -31.75
CA VAL A 95 1.21 -1.10 -32.48
C VAL A 95 2.55 -1.80 -32.75
N LEU A 96 3.63 -1.04 -32.97
CA LEU A 96 4.97 -1.61 -33.19
C LEU A 96 5.55 -2.15 -31.86
N GLU A 97 5.32 -1.47 -30.73
CA GLU A 97 5.74 -1.95 -29.40
C GLU A 97 5.02 -3.26 -29.05
N ALA A 98 3.70 -3.36 -29.30
CA ALA A 98 2.96 -4.61 -29.09
C ALA A 98 3.54 -5.77 -29.92
N LYS A 99 3.87 -5.52 -31.21
CA LYS A 99 4.50 -6.53 -32.06
C LYS A 99 5.91 -6.90 -31.57
N ALA A 100 6.71 -5.94 -31.11
CA ALA A 100 8.06 -6.19 -30.59
C ALA A 100 8.01 -7.05 -29.32
N LEU A 101 6.96 -6.91 -28.52
CA LEU A 101 6.71 -7.70 -27.29
C LEU A 101 5.90 -8.98 -27.59
N LYS A 102 5.63 -9.30 -28.86
CA LYS A 102 4.86 -10.48 -29.32
C LYS A 102 3.47 -10.57 -28.68
N SER A 103 2.86 -9.43 -28.34
CA SER A 103 1.50 -9.36 -27.79
C SER A 103 0.47 -9.44 -28.94
N PRO A 104 -0.60 -10.27 -28.82
CA PRO A 104 -1.67 -10.36 -29.82
C PRO A 104 -2.55 -9.11 -29.85
N THR A 105 -2.66 -8.41 -28.71
CA THR A 105 -3.48 -7.20 -28.51
C THR A 105 -2.61 -6.03 -28.09
N VAL A 106 -3.06 -4.83 -28.41
CA VAL A 106 -2.40 -3.59 -28.00
C VAL A 106 -2.98 -3.18 -26.65
N GLU A 107 -2.16 -3.32 -25.57
CA GLU A 107 -2.52 -3.03 -24.19
C GLU A 107 -1.93 -1.69 -23.71
N THR A 108 -2.28 -1.30 -22.50
CA THR A 108 -1.94 0.00 -21.89
C THR A 108 -0.44 0.22 -21.70
N GLU A 109 0.31 -0.86 -21.40
CA GLU A 109 1.77 -0.82 -21.28
C GLU A 109 2.45 -0.50 -22.62
N HIS A 110 1.90 -0.95 -23.74
CA HIS A 110 2.43 -0.62 -25.06
C HIS A 110 2.25 0.86 -25.39
N LEU A 111 1.12 1.45 -24.93
CA LEU A 111 0.87 2.88 -25.07
C LEU A 111 1.86 3.70 -24.22
N MET A 112 2.12 3.30 -22.97
CA MET A 112 3.10 3.96 -22.13
C MET A 112 4.53 3.87 -22.69
N LEU A 113 4.96 2.70 -23.15
CA LEU A 113 6.26 2.53 -23.80
C LEU A 113 6.39 3.44 -25.03
N SER A 114 5.32 3.55 -25.82
CA SER A 114 5.30 4.43 -27.00
C SER A 114 5.40 5.91 -26.64
N ILE A 115 4.79 6.34 -25.53
CA ILE A 115 4.94 7.70 -24.99
C ILE A 115 6.40 7.91 -24.58
N LEU A 116 6.98 7.03 -23.77
CA LEU A 116 8.34 7.14 -23.24
C LEU A 116 9.43 7.07 -24.32
N LYS A 117 9.17 6.44 -25.44
CA LYS A 117 10.13 6.30 -26.55
C LYS A 117 10.51 7.61 -27.20
N ASN A 118 9.65 8.62 -27.17
CA ASN A 118 9.91 9.92 -27.77
C ASN A 118 10.26 10.95 -26.70
N LYS A 119 11.54 11.26 -26.57
CA LYS A 119 12.07 12.20 -25.57
C LYS A 119 11.62 13.66 -25.75
N GLU A 120 11.09 14.01 -26.92
CA GLU A 120 10.71 15.38 -27.26
C GLU A 120 9.26 15.74 -26.85
N ASN A 121 8.45 14.75 -26.47
CA ASN A 121 7.08 15.03 -26.07
C ASN A 121 6.97 15.46 -24.60
N ILE A 122 5.97 16.29 -24.31
CA ILE A 122 5.73 16.88 -22.97
C ILE A 122 5.51 15.78 -21.92
N ALA A 123 4.75 14.74 -22.25
CA ALA A 123 4.46 13.64 -21.33
C ALA A 123 5.75 12.93 -20.88
N THR A 124 6.69 12.67 -21.82
CA THR A 124 7.97 12.04 -21.46
C THR A 124 8.88 12.95 -20.66
N GLN A 125 8.89 14.25 -20.96
CA GLN A 125 9.68 15.21 -20.18
C GLN A 125 9.21 15.27 -18.72
N ILE A 126 7.89 15.22 -18.49
CA ILE A 126 7.32 15.18 -17.15
C ILE A 126 7.61 13.83 -16.48
N LEU A 127 7.40 12.70 -17.16
CA LEU A 127 7.71 11.37 -16.62
C LEU A 127 9.18 11.23 -16.22
N ASN A 128 10.09 11.83 -16.97
CA ASN A 128 11.52 11.85 -16.61
C ASN A 128 11.81 12.67 -15.33
N GLN A 129 10.99 13.65 -14.96
CA GLN A 129 11.13 14.36 -13.68
C GLN A 129 10.75 13.47 -12.49
N PHE A 130 9.97 12.44 -12.73
CA PHE A 130 9.62 11.39 -11.77
C PHE A 130 10.50 10.15 -11.91
N ASP A 131 11.68 10.28 -12.54
CA ASP A 131 12.65 9.19 -12.76
C ASP A 131 12.10 7.99 -13.56
N VAL A 132 11.07 8.19 -14.37
CA VAL A 132 10.48 7.16 -15.23
C VAL A 132 10.97 7.35 -16.66
N ASP A 133 11.81 6.41 -17.12
CA ASP A 133 12.29 6.36 -18.50
C ASP A 133 11.84 5.08 -19.25
N TYR A 134 12.11 5.01 -20.56
CA TYR A 134 11.71 3.89 -21.40
C TYR A 134 12.34 2.56 -20.95
N ASP A 135 13.63 2.56 -20.62
CA ASP A 135 14.36 1.34 -20.30
C ASP A 135 13.96 0.79 -18.92
N LEU A 136 13.78 1.66 -17.94
CA LEU A 136 13.27 1.29 -16.62
C LEU A 136 11.85 0.70 -16.71
N PHE A 137 10.95 1.39 -17.44
CA PHE A 137 9.58 0.92 -17.62
C PHE A 137 9.52 -0.43 -18.36
N ARG A 138 10.33 -0.61 -19.40
CA ARG A 138 10.40 -1.85 -20.14
C ARG A 138 10.94 -3.02 -19.31
N ASN A 139 11.95 -2.79 -18.49
CA ASN A 139 12.51 -3.80 -17.60
C ASN A 139 11.46 -4.26 -16.56
N GLU A 140 10.77 -3.32 -15.95
CA GLU A 140 9.71 -3.64 -14.97
C GLU A 140 8.53 -4.38 -15.63
N LEU A 141 8.14 -4.00 -16.84
CA LEU A 141 7.13 -4.72 -17.60
C LEU A 141 7.54 -6.19 -17.86
N GLY A 142 8.84 -6.45 -18.09
CA GLY A 142 9.37 -7.82 -18.21
C GLY A 142 9.19 -8.62 -16.91
N VAL A 143 9.38 -7.98 -15.76
CA VAL A 143 9.17 -8.60 -14.45
C VAL A 143 7.68 -8.86 -14.19
N VAL A 144 6.82 -7.90 -14.48
CA VAL A 144 5.35 -8.04 -14.30
C VAL A 144 4.82 -9.18 -15.18
N LYS A 145 5.20 -9.23 -16.47
CA LYS A 145 4.76 -10.31 -17.39
C LYS A 145 5.34 -11.69 -17.06
N SER A 146 6.53 -11.77 -16.51
CA SER A 146 7.10 -13.05 -16.05
C SER A 146 6.39 -13.60 -14.81
N ASN A 147 5.80 -12.72 -14.01
CA ASN A 147 4.98 -13.10 -12.86
C ASN A 147 3.56 -13.53 -13.30
N ASP A 148 2.97 -12.85 -14.29
CA ASP A 148 1.66 -13.23 -14.83
C ASP A 148 1.71 -14.58 -15.60
N THR A 149 2.78 -14.87 -16.36
CA THR A 149 2.95 -16.15 -17.08
C THR A 149 3.24 -17.33 -16.15
N ARG A 150 3.80 -17.12 -14.96
CA ARG A 150 3.90 -18.17 -13.94
C ARG A 150 2.57 -18.55 -13.32
N SER A 151 1.58 -17.68 -13.40
CA SER A 151 0.21 -17.93 -12.95
C SER A 151 -0.61 -18.77 -13.95
N GLU A 152 -0.29 -18.74 -15.24
CA GLU A 152 -1.02 -19.49 -16.29
C GLU A 152 -0.50 -20.91 -16.56
N TYR A 153 0.72 -21.25 -16.09
CA TYR A 153 1.33 -22.58 -16.31
C TYR A 153 1.35 -23.50 -15.07
N ALA A 154 0.51 -23.21 -14.05
CA ALA A 154 0.37 -24.05 -12.87
C ALA A 154 -0.81 -25.03 -12.94
N GLU A 155 -1.37 -25.29 -14.12
CA GLU A 155 -2.27 -26.41 -14.39
C GLU A 155 -1.63 -27.31 -15.45
N GLU A 156 -1.27 -28.51 -15.03
CA GLU A 156 -0.75 -29.69 -15.71
C GLU A 156 0.75 -29.95 -15.54
N ASN A 157 0.99 -30.96 -14.76
CA ASN A 157 1.89 -32.07 -14.74
C ASN A 157 2.69 -32.23 -13.46
N ASP A 158 2.17 -33.19 -12.65
CA ASP A 158 2.97 -34.10 -11.84
C ASP A 158 3.91 -34.87 -12.77
N ASP A 159 5.10 -35.05 -12.33
CA ASP A 159 6.05 -36.17 -12.40
C ASP A 159 7.48 -35.75 -12.70
N ASP A 160 8.29 -36.07 -11.70
CA ASP A 160 9.63 -36.64 -11.72
C ASP A 160 10.89 -35.93 -12.27
N PHE A 161 11.89 -36.06 -11.44
CA PHE A 161 13.35 -36.19 -11.60
C PHE A 161 14.27 -34.97 -11.45
N ASP A 162 14.97 -35.05 -10.28
CA ASP A 162 16.42 -34.86 -10.01
C ASP A 162 17.31 -34.31 -11.16
N ASP A 163 18.14 -33.40 -10.86
CA ASP A 163 19.57 -33.43 -10.70
C ASP A 163 20.31 -32.08 -10.85
N GLU A 164 21.11 -31.84 -9.89
CA GLU A 164 22.38 -31.14 -9.72
C GLU A 164 23.09 -30.41 -10.89
N LYS A 165 23.72 -29.33 -10.44
CA LYS A 165 25.09 -28.78 -10.70
C LYS A 165 25.13 -27.43 -11.39
N LYS A 166 25.53 -26.42 -10.69
CA LYS A 166 26.90 -25.90 -10.35
C LYS A 166 27.54 -24.95 -11.35
N TYR A 167 28.08 -23.88 -10.75
CA TYR A 167 29.19 -22.98 -11.14
C TYR A 167 28.84 -21.76 -12.01
N ALA A 168 29.26 -20.64 -11.74
CA ALA A 168 30.11 -19.89 -10.82
C ALA A 168 30.48 -18.56 -11.47
N ALA A 169 30.58 -17.58 -10.63
CA ALA A 169 31.52 -16.46 -10.65
C ALA A 169 31.30 -15.27 -11.59
N SER A 170 30.88 -14.23 -11.01
CA SER A 170 31.61 -13.00 -10.63
C SER A 170 31.70 -11.90 -11.68
N LYS A 171 31.14 -10.74 -11.39
CA LYS A 171 31.85 -9.50 -11.06
C LYS A 171 30.90 -8.34 -10.72
N ALA A 172 31.13 -7.85 -9.53
CA ALA A 172 31.03 -6.51 -8.96
C ALA A 172 30.18 -5.42 -9.64
N ARG A 173 29.06 -5.07 -8.99
CA ARG A 173 28.58 -3.81 -8.40
C ARG A 173 28.68 -2.48 -9.15
N PRO A 174 27.63 -1.60 -9.02
CA PRO A 174 27.46 -0.85 -7.78
C PRO A 174 26.06 -0.94 -7.16
N ALA A 175 25.98 -0.52 -5.91
CA ALA A 175 24.92 -0.67 -4.94
C ALA A 175 23.62 0.05 -5.29
N GLY A 176 22.49 -0.57 -4.91
CA GLY A 176 21.22 0.12 -4.75
C GLY A 176 20.00 -0.60 -5.30
N ASN A 177 19.74 -1.86 -4.91
CA ASN A 177 18.40 -2.42 -4.83
C ASN A 177 18.49 -3.75 -4.08
N THR A 178 18.32 -3.71 -2.77
CA THR A 178 18.10 -4.92 -1.98
C THR A 178 16.73 -5.47 -2.39
N LYS A 179 16.74 -6.54 -3.18
CA LYS A 179 15.52 -7.34 -3.40
C LYS A 179 14.93 -7.64 -2.03
N SER A 180 13.71 -7.19 -1.79
CA SER A 180 13.00 -7.48 -0.54
C SER A 180 13.02 -8.99 -0.29
N LYS A 181 13.27 -9.38 0.97
CA LYS A 181 13.21 -10.79 1.38
C LYS A 181 11.77 -11.31 1.46
N THR A 182 10.78 -10.39 1.41
CA THR A 182 9.36 -10.66 1.62
C THR A 182 8.50 -10.00 0.52
N PRO A 183 8.67 -10.34 -0.77
CA PRO A 183 7.99 -9.66 -1.86
C PRO A 183 6.46 -9.83 -1.84
N VAL A 184 5.95 -10.98 -1.38
CA VAL A 184 4.49 -11.18 -1.28
C VAL A 184 3.91 -10.38 -0.14
N LEU A 185 4.57 -10.38 1.02
CA LEU A 185 4.12 -9.63 2.18
C LEU A 185 4.16 -8.10 1.92
N ASP A 186 5.16 -7.62 1.20
CA ASP A 186 5.28 -6.20 0.87
C ASP A 186 4.17 -5.71 -0.09
N ASN A 187 3.53 -6.61 -0.85
CA ASN A 187 2.37 -6.28 -1.69
C ASN A 187 1.06 -6.14 -0.91
N PHE A 188 0.96 -6.77 0.27
CA PHE A 188 -0.26 -6.80 1.09
C PHE A 188 -0.04 -6.20 2.48
N GLY A 189 1.12 -5.59 2.73
CA GLY A 189 1.47 -5.03 4.01
C GLY A 189 2.20 -3.70 3.89
N ARG A 190 2.07 -2.89 4.94
CA ARG A 190 2.78 -1.62 5.11
C ARG A 190 3.93 -1.83 6.10
N ASP A 191 5.17 -1.62 5.66
CA ASP A 191 6.35 -1.72 6.53
C ASP A 191 6.46 -0.49 7.44
N ILE A 192 6.03 -0.64 8.70
CA ILE A 192 6.03 0.43 9.70
C ILE A 192 7.46 0.79 10.11
N THR A 193 8.37 -0.21 10.18
CA THR A 193 9.77 0.05 10.53
C THR A 193 10.46 0.89 9.47
N ARG A 194 10.20 0.63 8.20
CA ARG A 194 10.71 1.44 7.10
C ARG A 194 10.18 2.87 7.14
N LEU A 195 8.92 3.06 7.47
CA LEU A 195 8.33 4.39 7.66
C LEU A 195 8.97 5.13 8.85
N ALA A 196 9.28 4.41 9.94
CA ALA A 196 10.03 4.95 11.07
C ALA A 196 11.45 5.40 10.66
N GLU A 197 12.15 4.63 9.83
CA GLU A 197 13.47 4.99 9.28
C GLU A 197 13.42 6.25 8.42
N MET A 198 12.32 6.44 7.68
CA MET A 198 12.08 7.62 6.83
C MET A 198 11.57 8.85 7.60
N ASN A 199 11.39 8.75 8.94
CA ASN A 199 10.76 9.77 9.78
C ASN A 199 9.35 10.18 9.29
N SER A 200 8.61 9.24 8.70
CA SER A 200 7.26 9.48 8.17
C SER A 200 6.17 9.22 9.21
N LEU A 201 6.52 8.69 10.38
CA LEU A 201 5.57 8.42 11.47
C LEU A 201 5.43 9.64 12.38
N ASP A 202 4.28 9.72 13.04
CA ASP A 202 4.03 10.74 14.05
C ASP A 202 4.77 10.42 15.35
N PRO A 203 5.23 11.44 16.08
CA PRO A 203 5.78 11.24 17.41
C PRO A 203 4.68 10.75 18.37
N ILE A 204 4.99 9.73 19.15
CA ILE A 204 4.02 9.11 20.05
C ILE A 204 4.24 9.59 21.47
N VAL A 205 3.17 9.99 22.12
CA VAL A 205 3.15 10.57 23.45
C VAL A 205 2.29 9.71 24.39
N GLY A 206 2.74 9.54 25.62
CA GLY A 206 1.94 8.96 26.71
C GLY A 206 1.67 7.46 26.60
N ARG A 207 2.46 6.71 25.78
CA ARG A 207 2.27 5.26 25.58
C ARG A 207 3.54 4.44 25.90
N GLU A 208 4.42 5.00 26.72
CA GLU A 208 5.71 4.40 27.06
C GLU A 208 5.54 3.04 27.76
N GLU A 209 4.60 2.92 28.68
CA GLU A 209 4.36 1.69 29.45
C GLU A 209 3.81 0.57 28.57
N GLU A 210 2.84 0.89 27.72
CA GLU A 210 2.25 -0.10 26.80
C GLU A 210 3.26 -0.55 25.75
N ILE A 211 4.04 0.36 25.16
CA ILE A 211 5.10 0.01 24.20
C ILE A 211 6.17 -0.86 24.87
N GLU A 212 6.57 -0.53 26.09
CA GLU A 212 7.53 -1.33 26.84
C GLU A 212 6.94 -2.72 27.13
N ARG A 213 5.67 -2.80 27.54
CA ARG A 213 4.97 -4.06 27.79
C ARG A 213 4.90 -4.93 26.55
N VAL A 214 4.57 -4.36 25.39
CA VAL A 214 4.58 -5.04 24.08
C VAL A 214 5.97 -5.56 23.78
N SER A 215 7.02 -4.73 23.94
CA SER A 215 8.43 -5.11 23.71
C SER A 215 8.87 -6.26 24.64
N GLN A 216 8.48 -6.24 25.90
CA GLN A 216 8.76 -7.31 26.87
C GLN A 216 8.09 -8.63 26.45
N ILE A 217 6.83 -8.58 25.98
CA ILE A 217 6.09 -9.77 25.53
C ILE A 217 6.76 -10.35 24.28
N LEU A 218 7.07 -9.53 23.29
CA LEU A 218 7.74 -9.94 22.05
C LEU A 218 9.12 -10.56 22.29
N SER A 219 9.80 -10.15 23.37
CA SER A 219 11.12 -10.68 23.76
C SER A 219 11.07 -12.03 24.46
N ARG A 220 9.89 -12.56 24.77
CA ARG A 220 9.74 -13.85 25.44
C ARG A 220 10.01 -15.02 24.50
N ARG A 221 10.45 -16.15 25.07
CA ARG A 221 10.62 -17.40 24.30
C ARG A 221 9.29 -18.07 23.95
N LYS A 222 8.25 -17.92 24.77
CA LYS A 222 6.91 -18.49 24.60
C LYS A 222 5.89 -17.45 24.97
N LYS A 223 4.68 -17.54 24.39
CA LYS A 223 3.60 -16.54 24.55
C LYS A 223 4.10 -15.14 24.21
N ASN A 224 4.78 -15.04 23.09
CA ASN A 224 5.45 -13.85 22.58
C ASN A 224 4.62 -13.05 21.57
N ASN A 225 3.31 -13.28 21.54
CA ASN A 225 2.37 -12.54 20.71
C ASN A 225 1.50 -11.65 21.61
N PRO A 226 1.74 -10.34 21.66
CA PRO A 226 0.84 -9.41 22.35
C PRO A 226 -0.45 -9.24 21.57
N ILE A 227 -1.55 -9.03 22.29
CA ILE A 227 -2.81 -8.55 21.73
C ILE A 227 -3.23 -7.28 22.46
N LEU A 228 -3.37 -6.19 21.68
CA LEU A 228 -3.80 -4.88 22.14
C LEU A 228 -5.33 -4.89 22.24
N ILE A 229 -5.85 -4.72 23.42
CA ILE A 229 -7.29 -4.73 23.69
C ILE A 229 -7.71 -3.35 24.15
N GLY A 230 -8.59 -2.70 23.40
CA GLY A 230 -9.11 -1.37 23.70
C GLY A 230 -10.19 -0.97 22.72
N GLU A 231 -10.95 0.03 23.08
CA GLU A 231 -12.01 0.56 22.25
C GLU A 231 -11.47 1.16 20.92
N PRO A 232 -12.30 1.32 19.90
CA PRO A 232 -11.92 2.03 18.68
C PRO A 232 -11.45 3.46 19.00
N GLY A 233 -10.41 3.94 18.29
CA GLY A 233 -9.93 5.32 18.42
C GLY A 233 -9.02 5.60 19.63
N VAL A 234 -8.71 4.61 20.48
CA VAL A 234 -7.82 4.82 21.65
C VAL A 234 -6.32 4.84 21.30
N GLY A 235 -5.94 4.61 20.04
CA GLY A 235 -4.56 4.66 19.57
C GLY A 235 -3.81 3.33 19.61
N LYS A 236 -4.46 2.19 19.37
CA LYS A 236 -3.80 0.86 19.31
C LYS A 236 -2.70 0.81 18.25
N THR A 237 -2.96 1.36 17.08
CA THR A 237 -2.00 1.42 15.96
C THR A 237 -0.79 2.31 16.30
N ALA A 238 -1.00 3.43 17.00
CA ALA A 238 0.07 4.31 17.48
C ALA A 238 1.09 3.58 18.37
N ILE A 239 0.65 2.63 19.22
CA ILE A 239 1.55 1.82 20.05
C ILE A 239 2.50 0.97 19.19
N VAL A 240 2.01 0.43 18.06
CA VAL A 240 2.82 -0.37 17.14
C VAL A 240 3.80 0.52 16.36
N GLU A 241 3.37 1.70 15.97
CA GLU A 241 4.24 2.71 15.36
C GLU A 241 5.33 3.17 16.33
N GLY A 242 4.99 3.37 17.62
CA GLY A 242 5.94 3.66 18.67
C GLY A 242 6.96 2.55 18.92
N LEU A 243 6.51 1.31 18.84
CA LEU A 243 7.43 0.17 18.90
C LEU A 243 8.41 0.19 17.72
N ALA A 244 7.94 0.45 16.51
CA ALA A 244 8.80 0.55 15.33
C ALA A 244 9.83 1.68 15.46
N LEU A 245 9.41 2.86 15.94
CA LEU A 245 10.33 3.97 16.26
C LEU A 245 11.39 3.57 17.28
N ARG A 246 11.01 2.86 18.36
CA ARG A 246 11.95 2.39 19.37
C ARG A 246 12.90 1.31 18.83
N ILE A 247 12.46 0.45 17.91
CA ILE A 247 13.31 -0.54 17.24
C ILE A 247 14.40 0.18 16.42
N VAL A 248 13.99 1.14 15.58
CA VAL A 248 14.93 1.94 14.76
C VAL A 248 15.93 2.71 15.64
N GLN A 249 15.45 3.30 16.74
CA GLN A 249 16.28 4.01 17.72
C GLN A 249 17.11 3.08 18.62
N ARG A 250 16.95 1.74 18.48
CA ARG A 250 17.56 0.72 19.35
C ARG A 250 17.25 0.89 20.85
N LYS A 251 16.07 1.44 21.16
CA LYS A 251 15.55 1.62 22.53
C LYS A 251 14.63 0.47 22.95
N VAL A 252 14.97 -0.74 22.55
CA VAL A 252 14.26 -1.99 22.87
C VAL A 252 15.24 -3.07 23.29
N SER A 253 14.75 -4.25 23.67
CA SER A 253 15.61 -5.41 23.93
C SER A 253 16.41 -5.80 22.69
N ARG A 254 17.65 -6.28 22.86
CA ARG A 254 18.55 -6.71 21.77
C ARG A 254 17.92 -7.73 20.82
N VAL A 255 16.99 -8.53 21.30
CA VAL A 255 16.25 -9.55 20.52
C VAL A 255 15.39 -8.90 19.42
N LEU A 256 15.05 -7.62 19.59
CA LEU A 256 14.17 -6.87 18.67
C LEU A 256 14.95 -5.90 17.75
N PHE A 257 16.26 -5.74 17.87
CA PHE A 257 17.05 -4.71 17.14
C PHE A 257 16.94 -4.79 15.62
N ASP A 258 16.87 -6.01 15.09
CA ASP A 258 16.85 -6.24 13.64
C ASP A 258 15.47 -6.74 13.16
N LYS A 259 14.43 -6.51 13.96
CA LYS A 259 13.06 -6.89 13.62
C LYS A 259 12.40 -5.82 12.76
N ARG A 260 11.60 -6.28 11.80
CA ARG A 260 10.74 -5.45 10.95
C ARG A 260 9.29 -5.64 11.39
N VAL A 261 8.59 -4.55 11.61
CA VAL A 261 7.16 -4.55 11.92
C VAL A 261 6.40 -4.23 10.66
N ILE A 262 5.55 -5.15 10.20
CA ILE A 262 4.75 -5.01 8.99
C ILE A 262 3.27 -5.11 9.35
N SER A 263 2.51 -4.08 9.03
CA SER A 263 1.04 -4.07 9.18
C SER A 263 0.41 -4.76 7.99
N LEU A 264 -0.37 -5.79 8.23
CA LEU A 264 -1.09 -6.54 7.20
C LEU A 264 -2.39 -5.82 6.83
N ASP A 265 -2.58 -5.55 5.56
CA ASP A 265 -3.83 -5.01 5.01
C ASP A 265 -4.76 -6.16 4.59
N LEU A 266 -5.73 -6.44 5.44
CA LEU A 266 -6.72 -7.50 5.19
C LEU A 266 -7.66 -7.14 4.05
N ALA A 267 -7.98 -5.86 3.85
CA ALA A 267 -8.83 -5.41 2.76
C ALA A 267 -8.14 -5.63 1.41
N ALA A 268 -6.83 -5.33 1.31
CA ALA A 268 -6.03 -5.60 0.12
C ALA A 268 -5.93 -7.11 -0.19
N LEU A 269 -5.85 -7.96 0.84
CA LEU A 269 -5.84 -9.42 0.66
C LEU A 269 -7.13 -9.98 0.07
N VAL A 270 -8.26 -9.39 0.45
CA VAL A 270 -9.60 -9.79 -0.01
C VAL A 270 -9.93 -9.16 -1.36
N ALA A 271 -9.40 -7.97 -1.64
CA ALA A 271 -9.66 -7.25 -2.87
C ALA A 271 -9.32 -8.08 -4.11
N GLY A 272 -10.25 -8.15 -5.06
CA GLY A 272 -10.07 -8.89 -6.31
C GLY A 272 -10.18 -10.42 -6.19
N THR A 273 -10.42 -10.99 -5.00
CA THR A 273 -10.66 -12.42 -4.87
C THR A 273 -12.12 -12.74 -5.17
N LYS A 274 -12.37 -13.46 -6.27
CA LYS A 274 -13.73 -13.94 -6.63
C LYS A 274 -14.12 -15.21 -5.88
N TYR A 275 -13.13 -15.98 -5.41
CA TYR A 275 -13.30 -17.26 -4.75
C TYR A 275 -12.49 -17.33 -3.46
N ARG A 276 -13.02 -18.04 -2.46
CA ARG A 276 -12.36 -18.29 -1.17
C ARG A 276 -10.94 -18.86 -1.31
N GLY A 277 -10.72 -19.74 -2.29
CA GLY A 277 -9.43 -20.37 -2.53
C GLY A 277 -8.30 -19.38 -2.83
N GLN A 278 -8.58 -18.30 -3.56
CA GLN A 278 -7.57 -17.29 -3.91
C GLN A 278 -7.08 -16.52 -2.67
N PHE A 279 -7.97 -16.23 -1.73
CA PHE A 279 -7.59 -15.64 -0.45
C PHE A 279 -6.72 -16.59 0.38
N GLU A 280 -7.11 -17.89 0.44
CA GLU A 280 -6.36 -18.91 1.15
C GLU A 280 -4.95 -19.09 0.56
N GLU A 281 -4.80 -19.04 -0.77
CA GLU A 281 -3.50 -19.11 -1.45
C GLU A 281 -2.60 -17.91 -1.14
N ARG A 282 -3.14 -16.68 -1.20
CA ARG A 282 -2.40 -15.45 -0.81
C ARG A 282 -1.94 -15.54 0.64
N MET A 283 -2.83 -15.97 1.53
CA MET A 283 -2.51 -16.13 2.94
C MET A 283 -1.43 -17.21 3.16
N LYS A 284 -1.51 -18.33 2.48
CA LYS A 284 -0.45 -19.38 2.53
C LYS A 284 0.89 -18.86 2.01
N ALA A 285 0.89 -18.06 0.94
CA ALA A 285 2.12 -17.46 0.41
C ALA A 285 2.76 -16.52 1.43
N ILE A 286 1.98 -15.67 2.10
CA ILE A 286 2.46 -14.79 3.19
C ILE A 286 3.01 -15.63 4.35
N MET A 287 2.30 -16.68 4.76
CA MET A 287 2.77 -17.55 5.85
C MET A 287 4.09 -18.24 5.52
N ASN A 288 4.26 -18.72 4.29
CA ASN A 288 5.51 -19.31 3.83
C ASN A 288 6.69 -18.31 3.81
N GLU A 289 6.43 -17.02 3.53
CA GLU A 289 7.45 -15.98 3.63
C GLU A 289 7.81 -15.67 5.08
N LEU A 290 6.82 -15.61 5.98
CA LEU A 290 7.03 -15.37 7.41
C LEU A 290 7.80 -16.52 8.09
N GLU A 291 7.55 -17.76 7.71
CA GLU A 291 8.31 -18.91 8.20
C GLU A 291 9.81 -18.84 7.85
N LYS A 292 10.10 -18.31 6.65
CA LYS A 292 11.49 -18.15 6.17
C LYS A 292 12.16 -16.90 6.74
N ASN A 293 11.40 -15.86 7.09
CA ASN A 293 11.89 -14.58 7.56
C ASN A 293 11.42 -14.30 9.00
N ARG A 294 12.12 -14.91 9.96
CA ARG A 294 11.81 -14.77 11.40
C ARG A 294 12.13 -13.40 11.99
N ASP A 295 12.69 -12.50 11.23
CA ASP A 295 12.93 -11.10 11.56
C ASP A 295 11.69 -10.22 11.42
N VAL A 296 10.59 -10.74 10.85
CA VAL A 296 9.33 -10.03 10.68
C VAL A 296 8.42 -10.24 11.88
N ILE A 297 7.84 -9.14 12.38
CA ILE A 297 6.73 -9.09 13.32
C ILE A 297 5.52 -8.59 12.53
N LEU A 298 4.48 -9.42 12.45
CA LEU A 298 3.26 -9.07 11.74
C LEU A 298 2.32 -8.32 12.67
N PHE A 299 1.89 -7.12 12.28
CA PHE A 299 0.78 -6.43 12.95
C PHE A 299 -0.52 -6.69 12.20
N ILE A 300 -1.55 -7.09 12.92
CA ILE A 300 -2.87 -7.39 12.38
C ILE A 300 -3.87 -6.59 13.19
N ASP A 301 -4.38 -5.54 12.56
CA ASP A 301 -5.51 -4.80 13.13
C ASP A 301 -6.79 -5.61 12.95
N GLU A 302 -7.74 -5.46 13.86
CA GLU A 302 -8.98 -6.23 13.88
C GLU A 302 -8.76 -7.75 13.70
N ILE A 303 -7.79 -8.33 14.43
CA ILE A 303 -7.40 -9.74 14.29
C ILE A 303 -8.58 -10.72 14.41
N HIS A 304 -9.66 -10.31 15.07
CA HIS A 304 -10.88 -11.09 15.18
C HIS A 304 -11.53 -11.39 13.82
N THR A 305 -11.32 -10.54 12.80
CA THR A 305 -11.85 -10.75 11.45
C THR A 305 -11.24 -11.97 10.76
N ILE A 306 -9.98 -12.28 11.06
CA ILE A 306 -9.29 -13.48 10.54
C ILE A 306 -9.70 -14.73 11.30
N VAL A 307 -9.93 -14.59 12.62
CA VAL A 307 -10.11 -15.72 13.55
C VAL A 307 -11.57 -16.10 13.70
N GLY A 308 -12.48 -15.12 13.62
CA GLY A 308 -13.89 -15.29 13.94
C GLY A 308 -14.83 -15.57 12.78
N ALA A 309 -14.34 -15.51 11.56
CA ALA A 309 -15.14 -15.55 10.35
C ALA A 309 -15.76 -16.92 10.00
N GLY A 310 -15.59 -17.94 10.83
CA GLY A 310 -16.05 -19.31 10.56
C GLY A 310 -17.55 -19.62 10.77
N GLY A 311 -18.37 -18.62 11.14
CA GLY A 311 -19.74 -18.88 11.58
C GLY A 311 -20.89 -18.49 10.64
N ALA A 312 -20.68 -17.66 9.63
CA ALA A 312 -21.70 -17.28 8.66
C ALA A 312 -21.29 -17.74 7.26
N SER A 313 -22.24 -18.30 6.51
CA SER A 313 -22.01 -18.76 5.14
C SER A 313 -21.51 -17.60 4.27
N GLY A 314 -20.22 -17.59 3.94
CA GLY A 314 -19.57 -16.58 3.12
C GLY A 314 -18.37 -15.85 3.75
N SER A 315 -18.06 -16.10 5.02
CA SER A 315 -16.92 -15.47 5.69
C SER A 315 -15.59 -16.16 5.39
N LEU A 316 -14.53 -15.36 5.29
CA LEU A 316 -13.17 -15.79 4.95
C LEU A 316 -12.52 -16.43 6.19
N ASP A 317 -12.47 -17.76 6.26
CA ASP A 317 -11.90 -18.47 7.41
C ASP A 317 -10.41 -18.70 7.21
N ALA A 318 -9.58 -17.73 7.62
CA ALA A 318 -8.13 -17.87 7.67
C ALA A 318 -7.63 -18.55 8.97
N SER A 319 -8.53 -18.85 9.91
CA SER A 319 -8.17 -19.45 11.20
C SER A 319 -7.38 -20.74 11.04
N ASN A 320 -7.77 -21.56 10.07
CA ASN A 320 -7.12 -22.85 9.82
C ASN A 320 -5.68 -22.72 9.32
N ILE A 321 -5.31 -21.58 8.75
CA ILE A 321 -3.96 -21.27 8.28
C ILE A 321 -3.14 -20.64 9.41
N PHE A 322 -3.73 -19.70 10.14
CA PHE A 322 -3.06 -18.96 11.21
C PHE A 322 -2.82 -19.78 12.48
N LYS A 323 -3.81 -20.55 12.93
CA LYS A 323 -3.74 -21.33 14.17
C LYS A 323 -2.53 -22.28 14.23
N PRO A 324 -2.23 -23.08 13.19
CA PRO A 324 -1.06 -23.95 13.20
C PRO A 324 0.26 -23.19 13.33
N ALA A 325 0.44 -22.10 12.60
CA ALA A 325 1.67 -21.30 12.61
C ALA A 325 1.91 -20.60 13.96
N LEU A 326 0.87 -20.02 14.55
CA LEU A 326 0.91 -19.50 15.92
C LEU A 326 1.18 -20.60 16.94
N ALA A 327 0.59 -21.78 16.74
CA ALA A 327 0.78 -22.91 17.64
C ALA A 327 2.21 -23.44 17.62
N ARG A 328 2.87 -23.48 16.46
CA ARG A 328 4.27 -23.93 16.32
C ARG A 328 5.27 -22.84 16.74
N GLY A 329 4.82 -21.58 16.91
CA GLY A 329 5.71 -20.44 17.21
C GLY A 329 6.55 -20.01 16.01
N GLU A 330 6.09 -20.29 14.81
CA GLU A 330 6.71 -19.93 13.53
C GLU A 330 6.40 -18.48 13.15
N LEU A 331 5.31 -17.96 13.69
CA LEU A 331 4.85 -16.60 13.50
C LEU A 331 4.98 -15.79 14.80
N GLN A 332 5.51 -14.59 14.68
CA GLN A 332 5.47 -13.55 15.72
C GLN A 332 4.53 -12.44 15.26
N CYS A 333 3.47 -12.19 16.03
CA CYS A 333 2.48 -11.19 15.65
C CYS A 333 2.02 -10.33 16.83
N ILE A 334 1.57 -9.13 16.50
CA ILE A 334 0.85 -8.20 17.37
C ILE A 334 -0.59 -8.17 16.83
N GLY A 335 -1.56 -8.53 17.64
CA GLY A 335 -2.98 -8.38 17.28
C GLY A 335 -3.57 -7.12 17.91
N ALA A 336 -4.59 -6.53 17.30
CA ALA A 336 -5.44 -5.51 17.91
C ALA A 336 -6.91 -5.92 17.79
N SER A 337 -7.70 -5.64 18.83
CA SER A 337 -9.13 -5.95 18.87
C SER A 337 -9.82 -5.13 19.95
N THR A 338 -11.15 -5.12 19.97
CA THR A 338 -11.93 -4.65 21.11
C THR A 338 -12.07 -5.75 22.17
N LEU A 339 -12.49 -5.37 23.38
CA LEU A 339 -12.65 -6.34 24.47
C LEU A 339 -13.78 -7.35 24.17
N ASP A 340 -14.86 -6.88 23.57
CA ASP A 340 -16.01 -7.74 23.26
C ASP A 340 -15.69 -8.73 22.13
N GLU A 341 -15.01 -8.28 21.08
CA GLU A 341 -14.56 -9.13 19.97
C GLU A 341 -13.49 -10.14 20.45
N TYR A 342 -12.57 -9.70 21.29
CA TYR A 342 -11.61 -10.60 21.91
C TYR A 342 -12.31 -11.74 22.67
N ARG A 343 -13.29 -11.41 23.55
CA ARG A 343 -14.08 -12.41 24.30
C ARG A 343 -14.89 -13.31 23.39
N MET A 344 -15.45 -12.76 22.30
CA MET A 344 -16.31 -13.49 21.40
C MET A 344 -15.54 -14.50 20.53
N TYR A 345 -14.38 -14.10 19.99
CA TYR A 345 -13.68 -14.85 18.94
C TYR A 345 -12.35 -15.48 19.37
N ILE A 346 -11.59 -14.86 20.28
CA ILE A 346 -10.24 -15.31 20.65
C ILE A 346 -10.23 -16.07 21.96
N GLU A 347 -10.86 -15.52 22.99
CA GLU A 347 -10.87 -16.13 24.34
C GLU A 347 -11.55 -17.50 24.38
N LYS A 348 -12.60 -17.70 23.55
CA LYS A 348 -13.28 -18.99 23.42
C LYS A 348 -12.43 -20.06 22.74
N ASP A 349 -11.43 -19.66 21.97
CA ASP A 349 -10.50 -20.57 21.32
C ASP A 349 -9.26 -20.79 22.20
N GLY A 350 -9.27 -21.85 22.97
CA GLY A 350 -8.19 -22.16 23.91
C GLY A 350 -6.80 -22.37 23.26
N ALA A 351 -6.74 -22.59 21.93
CA ALA A 351 -5.47 -22.68 21.21
C ALA A 351 -4.88 -21.28 20.97
N LEU A 352 -5.71 -20.30 20.69
CA LEU A 352 -5.31 -18.90 20.46
C LEU A 352 -5.07 -18.17 21.79
N ASP A 353 -5.98 -18.28 22.74
CA ASP A 353 -5.85 -17.62 24.05
C ASP A 353 -4.52 -17.98 24.77
N ARG A 354 -4.07 -19.24 24.63
CA ARG A 354 -2.77 -19.65 25.18
C ARG A 354 -1.56 -19.06 24.47
N ARG A 355 -1.72 -18.48 23.30
CA ARG A 355 -0.64 -17.93 22.47
C ARG A 355 -0.54 -16.41 22.56
N PHE A 356 -1.65 -15.75 22.84
CA PHE A 356 -1.69 -14.30 23.00
C PHE A 356 -1.51 -13.88 24.46
N GLN A 357 -0.90 -12.71 24.65
CA GLN A 357 -0.77 -12.04 25.93
C GLN A 357 -1.51 -10.70 25.86
N LYS A 358 -2.52 -10.55 26.68
CA LYS A 358 -3.35 -9.34 26.72
C LYS A 358 -2.56 -8.11 27.18
N VAL A 359 -2.75 -7.01 26.47
CA VAL A 359 -2.30 -5.66 26.85
C VAL A 359 -3.53 -4.76 26.73
N MET A 360 -4.01 -4.27 27.86
CA MET A 360 -5.15 -3.37 27.91
C MET A 360 -4.70 -1.97 27.53
N ILE A 361 -5.50 -1.31 26.69
CA ILE A 361 -5.23 0.04 26.20
C ILE A 361 -6.41 0.91 26.58
N ASP A 362 -6.18 1.78 27.54
CA ASP A 362 -7.17 2.74 27.99
C ASP A 362 -7.12 4.05 27.17
N PRO A 363 -8.22 4.79 27.06
CA PRO A 363 -8.20 6.12 26.45
C PRO A 363 -7.20 7.03 27.18
N PRO A 364 -6.45 7.88 26.46
CA PRO A 364 -5.57 8.84 27.10
C PRO A 364 -6.38 9.89 27.87
N SER A 365 -5.76 10.50 28.87
CA SER A 365 -6.33 11.62 29.61
C SER A 365 -6.45 12.88 28.72
N VAL A 366 -7.20 13.86 29.19
CA VAL A 366 -7.33 15.17 28.51
C VAL A 366 -5.96 15.83 28.33
N ASP A 367 -5.11 15.79 29.37
CA ASP A 367 -3.78 16.41 29.32
C ASP A 367 -2.83 15.69 28.36
N GLU A 368 -2.84 14.36 28.36
CA GLU A 368 -2.08 13.56 27.38
C GLU A 368 -2.58 13.82 25.95
N THR A 369 -3.90 13.95 25.75
CA THR A 369 -4.48 14.24 24.44
C THR A 369 -4.06 15.63 23.93
N ILE A 370 -3.98 16.63 24.81
CA ILE A 370 -3.47 17.96 24.44
C ILE A 370 -2.03 17.84 23.94
N GLN A 371 -1.17 17.10 24.65
CA GLN A 371 0.21 16.84 24.21
C GLN A 371 0.30 16.09 22.87
N ILE A 372 -0.61 15.12 22.65
CA ILE A 372 -0.70 14.42 21.37
C ILE A 372 -1.00 15.42 20.25
N LEU A 373 -2.04 16.24 20.40
CA LEU A 373 -2.41 17.24 19.40
C LEU A 373 -1.31 18.26 19.14
N GLU A 374 -0.63 18.73 20.20
CA GLU A 374 0.53 19.64 20.07
C GLU A 374 1.65 19.02 19.23
N ASN A 375 1.90 17.71 19.34
CA ASN A 375 2.95 17.05 18.58
C ASN A 375 2.58 16.77 17.10
N ILE A 376 1.30 16.60 16.80
CA ILE A 376 0.85 16.38 15.42
C ILE A 376 0.45 17.71 14.72
N LYS A 377 0.28 18.79 15.48
CA LYS A 377 -0.16 20.10 15.05
C LYS A 377 0.50 20.57 13.75
N SER A 378 1.83 20.49 13.67
CA SER A 378 2.60 20.98 12.54
C SER A 378 2.20 20.34 11.20
N LYS A 379 1.88 19.04 11.21
CA LYS A 379 1.46 18.33 9.99
C LYS A 379 0.08 18.79 9.50
N TYR A 380 -0.84 19.05 10.43
CA TYR A 380 -2.15 19.60 10.08
C TYR A 380 -2.06 21.07 9.65
N GLU A 381 -1.19 21.88 10.29
CA GLU A 381 -0.89 23.25 9.87
C GLU A 381 -0.35 23.30 8.44
N ASP A 382 0.59 22.43 8.12
CA ASP A 382 1.18 22.32 6.78
C ASP A 382 0.15 21.86 5.75
N TYR A 383 -0.70 20.88 6.11
CA TYR A 383 -1.70 20.32 5.20
C TYR A 383 -2.82 21.31 4.87
N HIS A 384 -3.35 21.98 5.90
CA HIS A 384 -4.45 22.94 5.75
C HIS A 384 -3.98 24.37 5.47
N ASN A 385 -2.67 24.62 5.54
CA ASN A 385 -2.06 25.96 5.40
C ASN A 385 -2.67 26.98 6.38
N VAL A 386 -2.81 26.57 7.65
CA VAL A 386 -3.35 27.35 8.77
C VAL A 386 -2.39 27.28 9.95
N THR A 387 -2.65 28.06 11.00
CA THR A 387 -1.91 28.01 12.26
C THR A 387 -2.89 27.84 13.41
N TYR A 388 -2.68 26.82 14.24
CA TYR A 388 -3.50 26.60 15.43
C TYR A 388 -2.89 27.31 16.65
N SER A 389 -3.72 28.05 17.39
CA SER A 389 -3.30 28.57 18.69
C SER A 389 -3.38 27.48 19.76
N ASP A 390 -2.61 27.62 20.84
CA ASP A 390 -2.65 26.68 21.95
C ASP A 390 -4.04 26.62 22.60
N ASP A 391 -4.76 27.76 22.63
CA ASP A 391 -6.14 27.82 23.10
C ASP A 391 -7.09 27.00 22.21
N ALA A 392 -6.87 27.01 20.88
CA ALA A 392 -7.66 26.20 19.95
C ALA A 392 -7.43 24.70 20.19
N ILE A 393 -6.17 24.27 20.35
CA ILE A 393 -5.83 22.87 20.69
C ILE A 393 -6.53 22.42 21.98
N GLN A 394 -6.43 23.23 23.03
CA GLN A 394 -7.10 22.93 24.30
C GLN A 394 -8.62 22.90 24.16
N ALA A 395 -9.20 23.79 23.34
CA ALA A 395 -10.63 23.80 23.08
C ALA A 395 -11.07 22.55 22.31
N CYS A 396 -10.34 22.12 21.27
CA CYS A 396 -10.61 20.88 20.54
C CYS A 396 -10.73 19.68 21.50
N VAL A 397 -9.78 19.53 22.42
CA VAL A 397 -9.78 18.41 23.37
C VAL A 397 -10.90 18.53 24.40
N LYS A 398 -11.02 19.68 25.09
CA LYS A 398 -11.98 19.86 26.17
C LYS A 398 -13.42 19.83 25.69
N LEU A 399 -13.70 20.39 24.49
CA LEU A 399 -15.07 20.44 23.97
C LEU A 399 -15.45 19.08 23.35
N SER A 400 -14.54 18.42 22.62
CA SER A 400 -14.80 17.06 22.13
C SER A 400 -15.03 16.10 23.29
N ASP A 401 -14.26 16.16 24.37
CA ASP A 401 -14.44 15.33 25.54
C ASP A 401 -15.78 15.55 26.23
N ARG A 402 -16.22 16.80 26.31
CA ARG A 402 -17.47 17.17 26.97
C ARG A 402 -18.73 16.86 26.16
N TYR A 403 -18.68 17.04 24.82
CA TYR A 403 -19.87 17.03 23.98
C TYR A 403 -19.98 15.84 23.06
N MET A 404 -18.86 15.19 22.70
CA MET A 404 -18.84 13.97 21.87
C MET A 404 -18.73 12.72 22.74
N THR A 405 -19.88 12.06 22.95
CA THR A 405 -19.98 10.89 23.86
C THR A 405 -19.93 9.56 23.14
N ASP A 406 -20.03 9.56 21.83
CA ASP A 406 -20.04 8.38 20.95
C ASP A 406 -18.64 7.89 20.55
N ARG A 407 -17.61 8.71 20.78
CA ARG A 407 -16.21 8.40 20.47
C ARG A 407 -15.29 8.70 21.66
N LEU A 408 -14.09 8.15 21.61
CA LEU A 408 -13.09 8.30 22.68
C LEU A 408 -11.91 9.19 22.24
N LEU A 409 -11.20 9.70 23.23
CA LEU A 409 -9.92 10.38 23.01
C LEU A 409 -8.84 9.33 22.59
N PRO A 410 -7.88 9.69 21.75
CA PRO A 410 -7.66 11.01 21.14
C PRO A 410 -8.44 11.24 19.85
N ASP A 411 -9.04 10.20 19.26
CA ASP A 411 -9.66 10.20 17.93
C ASP A 411 -10.66 11.34 17.72
N LYS A 412 -11.62 11.50 18.63
CA LYS A 412 -12.62 12.59 18.57
C LYS A 412 -12.01 14.00 18.63
N ALA A 413 -10.86 14.17 19.29
CA ALA A 413 -10.20 15.45 19.38
C ALA A 413 -9.38 15.75 18.11
N ILE A 414 -8.82 14.72 17.48
CA ILE A 414 -8.14 14.80 16.19
C ILE A 414 -9.14 15.16 15.11
N ASP A 415 -10.29 14.52 15.05
CA ASP A 415 -11.37 14.83 14.09
C ASP A 415 -11.87 16.28 14.20
N VAL A 416 -11.85 16.87 15.40
CA VAL A 416 -12.23 18.28 15.61
C VAL A 416 -11.10 19.24 15.20
N LEU A 417 -9.85 18.77 15.28
CA LEU A 417 -8.69 19.55 14.85
C LEU A 417 -8.63 19.63 13.32
N ASP A 418 -8.89 18.49 12.62
CA ASP A 418 -8.87 18.34 11.17
C ASP A 418 -10.06 19.07 10.50
#